data_e032d5ba9b28b9139417b9c2a98ca757
#
_entry.id   e032d5ba9b28b9139417b9c2a98ca757
#
_cell.length_a   1.000
_cell.length_b   1.000
_cell.length_c   1.000
_cell.angle_alpha   90.00
_cell.angle_beta   90.00
_cell.angle_gamma   90.00
#
_symmetry.space_group_name_H-M   'P 1'
#
loop_
_entity.id
_entity.type
_entity.pdbx_description
1 polymer ?
#
loop_
_entity_poly.entity_id
_entity_poly.type
_entity_poly.pdbx_seq_one_letter_code
_entity_poly.pdbx_strand_id
1 'polypeptide(L)'
;MSRFKISCRTGVLIVLALIVGTSCNHRSKVNTESATYEDVEEMAWVDNIVRAIADRDSTAFATLCHYPIYRTYPLHDIVDSTEMVRYFTTIVDDSLRNAITASTPEDWELAGWRGATVYSGEYLWCDPAVYAIPYQSAREKTLLDSLVRADLATLPDSLASGWRPEDCMMDSLSGTIYRIDMRDWDDFECRAMVYKSNEKLLGVPDQILYGKLEIQGTMATQVYTFDLPDGAEMSILFSWYEDSRMLYIEKEGKEVVSRPLKKAYWLDWAEQDK
;
A
#
# COMPACT_ATOMS: atom_id res chain seq x y z
N MET A 1 33.31 0.50 36.92
CA MET A 1 33.39 1.73 36.12
C MET A 1 33.60 1.30 34.68
N SER A 2 32.56 1.15 33.93
CA SER A 2 32.60 0.78 32.50
C SER A 2 31.98 1.92 31.68
N ARG A 3 32.78 2.49 30.78
CA ARG A 3 32.38 3.64 29.95
C ARG A 3 31.60 3.15 28.77
N PHE A 4 30.34 3.53 28.67
CA PHE A 4 29.55 3.43 27.45
C PHE A 4 30.11 4.41 26.40
N LYS A 5 30.54 3.87 25.27
CA LYS A 5 30.83 4.66 24.06
C LYS A 5 29.56 4.78 23.24
N ILE A 6 28.98 5.98 23.23
CA ILE A 6 27.96 6.37 22.29
C ILE A 6 28.65 6.71 20.98
N SER A 7 28.44 5.91 19.94
CA SER A 7 28.87 6.21 18.59
C SER A 7 27.84 7.16 17.95
N CYS A 8 28.25 8.42 17.81
CA CYS A 8 27.49 9.44 17.12
C CYS A 8 27.74 9.25 15.61
N ARG A 9 26.77 8.73 14.86
CA ARG A 9 26.79 8.75 13.39
C ARG A 9 26.32 10.12 12.92
N THR A 10 27.26 10.85 12.38
CA THR A 10 27.09 12.16 11.73
C THR A 10 26.39 11.96 10.38
N GLY A 11 25.21 12.50 10.25
CA GLY A 11 24.55 12.57 8.95
C GLY A 11 23.65 13.79 8.88
N VAL A 12 24.00 14.70 7.98
CA VAL A 12 23.19 15.80 7.42
C VAL A 12 22.90 16.97 8.36
N LEU A 13 23.72 18.01 8.21
CA LEU A 13 23.49 19.37 8.70
C LEU A 13 22.29 19.98 7.97
N ILE A 14 21.15 20.08 8.66
CA ILE A 14 20.10 21.03 8.31
C ILE A 14 20.37 22.28 9.12
N VAL A 15 20.76 23.36 8.43
CA VAL A 15 20.92 24.69 8.99
C VAL A 15 19.54 25.21 9.39
N LEU A 16 19.21 25.14 10.67
CA LEU A 16 18.06 25.85 11.23
C LEU A 16 18.48 27.29 11.54
N ALA A 17 18.06 28.23 10.72
CA ALA A 17 18.11 29.64 11.04
C ALA A 17 17.12 29.94 12.17
N LEU A 18 17.62 30.19 13.38
CA LEU A 18 16.88 30.74 14.49
C LEU A 18 16.51 32.18 14.18
N ILE A 19 15.27 32.43 13.79
CA ILE A 19 14.69 33.78 13.84
C ILE A 19 13.98 33.90 15.19
N VAL A 20 14.60 34.62 16.11
CA VAL A 20 13.96 35.14 17.31
C VAL A 20 13.06 36.27 16.90
N GLY A 21 11.76 36.02 16.85
CA GLY A 21 10.72 37.02 16.55
C GLY A 21 9.69 37.07 17.68
N THR A 22 9.65 38.19 18.32
CA THR A 22 8.77 38.66 19.38
C THR A 22 7.33 38.16 19.33
N SER A 23 6.90 37.70 20.51
CA SER A 23 5.52 37.37 20.89
C SER A 23 4.54 38.47 20.47
N CYS A 24 3.68 38.15 19.49
CA CYS A 24 2.38 38.80 19.35
C CYS A 24 1.31 37.73 19.46
N ASN A 25 0.56 37.85 20.53
CA ASN A 25 -0.60 37.02 20.88
C ASN A 25 -1.72 37.27 19.85
N HIS A 26 -1.67 36.50 18.74
CA HIS A 26 -2.81 36.48 17.78
C HIS A 26 -3.42 35.10 17.91
N ARG A 27 -4.50 35.02 18.68
CA ARG A 27 -5.47 33.92 18.63
C ARG A 27 -6.01 33.89 17.19
N SER A 28 -5.35 33.15 16.32
CA SER A 28 -5.95 32.75 15.05
C SER A 28 -7.15 31.89 15.39
N LYS A 29 -8.33 32.46 15.22
CA LYS A 29 -9.56 31.71 15.00
C LYS A 29 -9.22 30.77 13.85
N VAL A 30 -9.24 29.46 14.09
CA VAL A 30 -9.37 28.47 13.03
C VAL A 30 -10.71 28.81 12.38
N ASN A 31 -10.67 29.51 11.27
CA ASN A 31 -11.79 29.58 10.36
C ASN A 31 -11.98 28.14 9.86
N THR A 32 -12.97 27.49 10.40
CA THR A 32 -13.68 26.43 9.71
C THR A 32 -14.42 27.18 8.59
N GLU A 33 -13.73 27.46 7.48
CA GLU A 33 -14.40 27.81 6.24
C GLU A 33 -15.18 26.55 5.85
N SER A 34 -16.49 26.63 6.08
CA SER A 34 -17.43 25.69 5.47
C SER A 34 -17.15 25.69 3.97
N ALA A 35 -17.05 24.48 3.39
CA ALA A 35 -16.95 24.28 1.95
C ALA A 35 -17.80 25.29 1.21
N THR A 36 -17.18 26.11 0.36
CA THR A 36 -17.87 27.14 -0.38
C THR A 36 -18.59 26.50 -1.57
N TYR A 37 -19.60 27.21 -2.11
CA TYR A 37 -20.41 26.74 -3.24
C TYR A 37 -19.54 26.39 -4.50
N GLU A 38 -18.33 26.93 -4.60
CA GLU A 38 -17.32 26.63 -5.63
C GLU A 38 -16.76 25.22 -5.48
N ASP A 39 -16.65 24.70 -4.24
CA ASP A 39 -16.16 23.33 -3.98
C ASP A 39 -17.15 22.25 -4.48
N VAL A 40 -18.44 22.58 -4.59
CA VAL A 40 -19.47 21.64 -5.05
C VAL A 40 -19.48 21.49 -6.58
N GLU A 41 -19.14 22.53 -7.35
CA GLU A 41 -18.93 22.40 -8.80
C GLU A 41 -17.68 21.59 -9.13
N GLU A 42 -16.64 21.67 -8.30
CA GLU A 42 -15.41 20.88 -8.43
C GLU A 42 -15.66 19.37 -8.24
N MET A 43 -16.71 18.98 -7.53
CA MET A 43 -17.05 17.59 -7.24
C MET A 43 -18.17 16.99 -8.12
N ALA A 44 -18.60 17.69 -9.18
CA ALA A 44 -19.66 17.19 -10.08
C ALA A 44 -19.36 15.81 -10.70
N TRP A 45 -18.09 15.40 -10.77
CA TRP A 45 -17.67 14.09 -11.22
C TRP A 45 -18.00 12.96 -10.23
N VAL A 46 -18.18 13.26 -8.92
CA VAL A 46 -18.59 12.30 -7.89
C VAL A 46 -19.95 11.68 -8.22
N ASP A 47 -20.88 12.47 -8.76
CA ASP A 47 -22.21 12.00 -9.16
C ASP A 47 -22.15 10.85 -10.18
N ASN A 48 -21.15 10.87 -11.07
CA ASN A 48 -20.97 9.79 -12.04
C ASN A 48 -20.51 8.49 -11.37
N ILE A 49 -19.64 8.60 -10.36
CA ILE A 49 -19.16 7.45 -9.57
C ILE A 49 -20.32 6.87 -8.76
N VAL A 50 -21.06 7.73 -8.04
CA VAL A 50 -22.23 7.33 -7.24
C VAL A 50 -23.27 6.64 -8.13
N ARG A 51 -23.56 7.20 -9.31
CA ARG A 51 -24.53 6.63 -10.25
C ARG A 51 -24.07 5.27 -10.78
N ALA A 52 -22.83 5.15 -11.24
CA ALA A 52 -22.32 3.88 -11.77
C ALA A 52 -22.39 2.76 -10.70
N ILE A 53 -22.08 3.07 -9.43
CA ILE A 53 -22.20 2.13 -8.32
C ILE A 53 -23.67 1.83 -8.01
N ALA A 54 -24.54 2.85 -7.96
CA ALA A 54 -25.98 2.69 -7.69
C ALA A 54 -26.66 1.77 -8.69
N ASP A 55 -26.38 1.99 -10.00
CA ASP A 55 -26.96 1.27 -11.12
C ASP A 55 -26.29 -0.09 -11.36
N ARG A 56 -25.23 -0.42 -10.62
CA ARG A 56 -24.39 -1.61 -10.82
C ARG A 56 -23.80 -1.69 -12.24
N ASP A 57 -23.54 -0.53 -12.84
CA ASP A 57 -22.94 -0.45 -14.16
C ASP A 57 -21.42 -0.61 -14.03
N SER A 58 -20.99 -1.88 -14.08
CA SER A 58 -19.58 -2.24 -13.98
C SER A 58 -18.74 -1.62 -15.10
N THR A 59 -19.31 -1.45 -16.30
CA THR A 59 -18.61 -0.89 -17.45
C THR A 59 -18.40 0.62 -17.26
N ALA A 60 -19.45 1.35 -16.85
CA ALA A 60 -19.33 2.77 -16.55
C ALA A 60 -18.35 2.98 -15.38
N PHE A 61 -18.47 2.21 -14.30
CA PHE A 61 -17.55 2.33 -13.15
C PHE A 61 -16.09 2.09 -13.57
N ALA A 62 -15.84 1.06 -14.36
CA ALA A 62 -14.50 0.74 -14.84
C ALA A 62 -13.84 1.88 -15.64
N THR A 63 -14.64 2.71 -16.35
CA THR A 63 -14.12 3.87 -17.08
C THR A 63 -13.81 5.07 -16.17
N LEU A 64 -14.32 5.05 -14.94
CA LEU A 64 -14.11 6.08 -13.93
C LEU A 64 -12.93 5.75 -12.98
N CYS A 65 -12.22 4.63 -13.21
CA CYS A 65 -11.10 4.20 -12.39
C CYS A 65 -9.75 4.56 -13.05
N HIS A 66 -8.78 4.88 -12.21
CA HIS A 66 -7.36 4.98 -12.57
C HIS A 66 -6.65 3.71 -12.10
N TYR A 67 -5.98 3.04 -13.01
CA TYR A 67 -5.33 1.76 -12.75
C TYR A 67 -3.82 1.90 -12.54
N PRO A 68 -3.23 0.98 -11.73
CA PRO A 68 -3.84 -0.15 -11.02
C PRO A 68 -4.60 0.28 -9.76
N ILE A 69 -5.70 -0.44 -9.44
CA ILE A 69 -6.32 -0.37 -8.11
C ILE A 69 -5.67 -1.44 -7.25
N TYR A 70 -4.88 -1.03 -6.27
CA TYR A 70 -4.15 -1.94 -5.38
C TYR A 70 -5.08 -2.71 -4.47
N ARG A 71 -4.77 -4.00 -4.28
CA ARG A 71 -5.45 -4.87 -3.33
C ARG A 71 -4.45 -5.48 -2.36
N THR A 72 -4.95 -5.83 -1.16
CA THR A 72 -4.14 -6.49 -0.13
C THR A 72 -3.60 -7.82 -0.65
N TYR A 73 -2.28 -7.98 -0.65
CA TYR A 73 -1.64 -9.24 -1.04
C TYR A 73 -2.11 -10.42 -0.14
N PRO A 74 -2.37 -11.60 -0.67
CA PRO A 74 -2.11 -12.09 -2.04
C PRO A 74 -3.26 -11.90 -3.05
N LEU A 75 -4.24 -11.01 -2.79
CA LEU A 75 -5.17 -10.62 -3.85
C LEU A 75 -4.40 -9.92 -4.98
N HIS A 76 -4.83 -10.17 -6.24
CA HIS A 76 -4.28 -9.46 -7.39
C HIS A 76 -4.77 -8.01 -7.41
N ASP A 77 -3.91 -7.08 -7.82
CA ASP A 77 -4.32 -5.72 -8.14
C ASP A 77 -5.22 -5.74 -9.38
N ILE A 78 -6.14 -4.82 -9.46
CA ILE A 78 -6.97 -4.64 -10.65
C ILE A 78 -6.20 -3.76 -11.62
N VAL A 79 -5.68 -4.33 -12.70
CA VAL A 79 -4.71 -3.66 -13.56
C VAL A 79 -5.32 -2.92 -14.74
N ASP A 80 -6.60 -3.20 -15.06
CA ASP A 80 -7.31 -2.54 -16.16
C ASP A 80 -8.84 -2.60 -16.02
N SER A 81 -9.52 -1.94 -16.94
CA SER A 81 -10.98 -1.87 -16.98
C SER A 81 -11.65 -3.23 -17.20
N THR A 82 -11.00 -4.16 -17.89
CA THR A 82 -11.55 -5.50 -18.15
C THR A 82 -11.61 -6.29 -16.86
N GLU A 83 -10.55 -6.21 -16.07
CA GLU A 83 -10.51 -6.84 -14.73
C GLU A 83 -11.49 -6.17 -13.77
N MET A 84 -11.62 -4.83 -13.79
CA MET A 84 -12.61 -4.15 -12.98
C MET A 84 -14.03 -4.61 -13.30
N VAL A 85 -14.39 -4.74 -14.58
CA VAL A 85 -15.71 -5.28 -14.97
C VAL A 85 -15.88 -6.71 -14.46
N ARG A 86 -14.85 -7.54 -14.59
CA ARG A 86 -14.88 -8.95 -14.16
C ARG A 86 -15.07 -9.10 -12.65
N TYR A 87 -14.36 -8.30 -11.86
CA TYR A 87 -14.36 -8.39 -10.40
C TYR A 87 -15.30 -7.39 -9.71
N PHE A 88 -16.04 -6.61 -10.47
CA PHE A 88 -16.92 -5.56 -9.95
C PHE A 88 -17.81 -6.04 -8.79
N THR A 89 -18.54 -7.15 -8.98
CA THR A 89 -19.45 -7.68 -7.96
C THR A 89 -18.74 -8.29 -6.74
N THR A 90 -17.46 -8.58 -6.87
CA THR A 90 -16.63 -9.02 -5.76
C THR A 90 -16.16 -7.83 -4.93
N ILE A 91 -15.81 -6.71 -5.58
CA ILE A 91 -15.31 -5.49 -4.94
C ILE A 91 -16.47 -4.63 -4.44
N VAL A 92 -17.47 -4.38 -5.32
CA VAL A 92 -18.63 -3.53 -5.04
C VAL A 92 -19.81 -4.40 -4.64
N ASP A 93 -19.85 -4.80 -3.37
CA ASP A 93 -20.98 -5.53 -2.78
C ASP A 93 -22.13 -4.59 -2.38
N ASP A 94 -23.21 -5.15 -1.85
CA ASP A 94 -24.37 -4.37 -1.39
C ASP A 94 -24.02 -3.40 -0.25
N SER A 95 -23.02 -3.72 0.59
CA SER A 95 -22.61 -2.86 1.69
C SER A 95 -21.92 -1.59 1.18
N LEU A 96 -20.92 -1.74 0.30
CA LEU A 96 -20.26 -0.60 -0.36
C LEU A 96 -21.28 0.21 -1.17
N ARG A 97 -22.10 -0.46 -1.99
CA ARG A 97 -23.13 0.18 -2.79
C ARG A 97 -24.07 1.01 -1.94
N ASN A 98 -24.62 0.43 -0.86
CA ASN A 98 -25.55 1.15 0.02
C ASN A 98 -24.90 2.34 0.72
N ALA A 99 -23.65 2.21 1.19
CA ALA A 99 -22.91 3.30 1.78
C ALA A 99 -22.72 4.46 0.78
N ILE A 100 -22.22 4.16 -0.43
CA ILE A 100 -21.99 5.19 -1.45
C ILE A 100 -23.31 5.82 -1.94
N THR A 101 -24.38 5.02 -2.12
CA THR A 101 -25.67 5.55 -2.59
C THR A 101 -26.39 6.38 -1.52
N ALA A 102 -26.14 6.11 -0.26
CA ALA A 102 -26.71 6.87 0.86
C ALA A 102 -25.86 8.08 1.24
N SER A 103 -24.64 8.21 0.68
CA SER A 103 -23.76 9.33 1.02
C SER A 103 -24.35 10.67 0.56
N THR A 104 -24.12 11.68 1.36
CA THR A 104 -24.48 13.07 1.10
C THR A 104 -23.21 13.87 0.80
N PRO A 105 -23.30 15.10 0.27
CA PRO A 105 -22.10 15.92 0.04
C PRO A 105 -21.23 16.10 1.29
N GLU A 106 -21.82 16.08 2.48
CA GLU A 106 -21.11 16.22 3.75
C GLU A 106 -20.28 14.97 4.14
N ASP A 107 -20.58 13.82 3.55
CA ASP A 107 -19.82 12.59 3.75
C ASP A 107 -18.56 12.52 2.87
N TRP A 108 -18.45 13.44 1.90
CA TRP A 108 -17.31 13.57 1.00
C TRP A 108 -16.39 14.69 1.47
N GLU A 109 -15.13 14.39 1.67
CA GLU A 109 -14.11 15.29 2.18
C GLU A 109 -13.05 15.54 1.11
N LEU A 110 -12.69 16.81 0.91
CA LEU A 110 -11.53 17.16 0.09
C LEU A 110 -10.26 16.99 0.91
N ALA A 111 -9.38 16.12 0.46
CA ALA A 111 -8.10 15.81 1.09
C ALA A 111 -6.92 16.56 0.42
N GLY A 112 -7.17 17.77 -0.04
CA GLY A 112 -6.21 18.62 -0.75
C GLY A 112 -5.74 17.95 -2.05
N TRP A 113 -4.45 17.87 -2.26
CA TRP A 113 -3.83 17.24 -3.45
C TRP A 113 -4.15 15.75 -3.62
N ARG A 114 -4.73 15.10 -2.62
CA ARG A 114 -5.18 13.70 -2.69
C ARG A 114 -6.57 13.55 -3.29
N GLY A 115 -7.22 14.67 -3.72
CA GLY A 115 -8.59 14.65 -4.24
C GLY A 115 -9.65 14.51 -3.16
N ALA A 116 -10.70 13.77 -3.45
CA ALA A 116 -11.84 13.57 -2.55
C ALA A 116 -11.90 12.14 -2.02
N THR A 117 -12.43 12.01 -0.82
CA THR A 117 -12.67 10.74 -0.17
C THR A 117 -14.05 10.71 0.49
N VAL A 118 -14.60 9.53 0.68
CA VAL A 118 -15.89 9.34 1.35
C VAL A 118 -15.69 8.57 2.65
N TYR A 119 -16.39 9.02 3.71
CA TYR A 119 -16.31 8.45 5.06
C TYR A 119 -14.85 8.33 5.54
N SER A 120 -14.14 9.46 5.55
CA SER A 120 -12.75 9.57 6.02
C SER A 120 -11.77 8.59 5.31
N GLY A 121 -12.08 8.22 4.07
CA GLY A 121 -11.22 7.38 3.25
C GLY A 121 -11.39 5.87 3.44
N GLU A 122 -12.40 5.44 4.18
CA GLU A 122 -12.63 4.00 4.40
C GLU A 122 -13.14 3.27 3.16
N TYR A 123 -13.80 3.98 2.23
CA TYR A 123 -14.45 3.37 1.07
C TYR A 123 -13.77 3.66 -0.25
N LEU A 124 -13.66 4.92 -0.64
CA LEU A 124 -13.12 5.34 -1.94
C LEU A 124 -12.20 6.55 -1.80
N TRP A 125 -11.19 6.61 -2.68
CA TRP A 125 -10.37 7.79 -2.95
C TRP A 125 -10.41 8.10 -4.44
N CYS A 126 -10.62 9.38 -4.79
CA CYS A 126 -10.85 9.82 -6.17
C CYS A 126 -10.14 11.15 -6.46
N ASP A 127 -9.56 11.30 -7.69
CA ASP A 127 -8.95 12.57 -8.16
C ASP A 127 -8.85 12.63 -9.71
N PRO A 128 -9.85 13.05 -10.45
CA PRO A 128 -11.29 12.80 -10.28
C PRO A 128 -11.64 11.33 -10.47
N ALA A 129 -10.73 10.51 -11.02
CA ALA A 129 -10.93 9.07 -11.16
C ALA A 129 -10.75 8.36 -9.82
N VAL A 130 -11.44 7.25 -9.62
CA VAL A 130 -11.23 6.36 -8.48
C VAL A 130 -9.85 5.73 -8.61
N TYR A 131 -8.93 6.02 -7.70
CA TYR A 131 -7.57 5.48 -7.71
C TYR A 131 -7.30 4.51 -6.54
N ALA A 132 -8.15 4.53 -5.50
CA ALA A 132 -8.06 3.55 -4.42
C ALA A 132 -9.45 3.19 -3.88
N ILE A 133 -9.59 1.92 -3.51
CA ILE A 133 -10.78 1.35 -2.87
C ILE A 133 -10.31 0.61 -1.61
N PRO A 134 -10.10 1.30 -0.47
CA PRO A 134 -9.66 0.67 0.78
C PRO A 134 -10.68 -0.33 1.33
N TYR A 135 -11.95 -0.13 1.01
CA TYR A 135 -13.01 -1.07 1.37
C TYR A 135 -12.72 -2.48 0.84
N GLN A 136 -12.95 -3.46 1.69
CA GLN A 136 -12.92 -4.87 1.33
C GLN A 136 -14.29 -5.49 1.60
N SER A 137 -14.90 -6.04 0.56
CA SER A 137 -16.18 -6.75 0.67
C SER A 137 -16.05 -8.03 1.51
N ALA A 138 -17.17 -8.56 1.99
CA ALA A 138 -17.17 -9.83 2.71
C ALA A 138 -16.61 -10.98 1.83
N ARG A 139 -16.90 -10.94 0.52
CA ARG A 139 -16.39 -11.92 -0.44
C ARG A 139 -14.87 -11.80 -0.63
N GLU A 140 -14.34 -10.57 -0.77
CA GLU A 140 -12.90 -10.36 -0.85
C GLU A 140 -12.17 -10.82 0.42
N LYS A 141 -12.72 -10.52 1.61
CA LYS A 141 -12.15 -10.99 2.88
C LYS A 141 -12.06 -12.51 2.95
N THR A 142 -13.15 -13.19 2.53
CA THR A 142 -13.17 -14.66 2.49
C THR A 142 -12.14 -15.21 1.50
N LEU A 143 -12.03 -14.59 0.32
CA LEU A 143 -11.05 -14.98 -0.69
C LEU A 143 -9.62 -14.72 -0.19
N LEU A 144 -9.36 -13.53 0.39
CA LEU A 144 -8.07 -13.19 0.98
C LEU A 144 -7.65 -14.21 2.04
N ASP A 145 -8.54 -14.57 2.96
CA ASP A 145 -8.26 -15.57 4.00
C ASP A 145 -7.96 -16.96 3.41
N SER A 146 -8.61 -17.31 2.31
CA SER A 146 -8.35 -18.57 1.59
C SER A 146 -6.97 -18.54 0.92
N LEU A 147 -6.64 -17.44 0.24
CA LEU A 147 -5.35 -17.24 -0.43
C LEU A 147 -4.20 -17.19 0.58
N VAL A 148 -4.37 -16.49 1.70
CA VAL A 148 -3.36 -16.46 2.78
C VAL A 148 -3.10 -17.87 3.33
N ARG A 149 -4.15 -18.65 3.57
CA ARG A 149 -3.98 -20.05 4.02
C ARG A 149 -3.28 -20.92 2.98
N ALA A 150 -3.66 -20.79 1.70
CA ALA A 150 -3.03 -21.52 0.61
C ALA A 150 -1.56 -21.14 0.45
N ASP A 151 -1.26 -19.85 0.56
CA ASP A 151 0.09 -19.31 0.49
C ASP A 151 0.97 -19.82 1.66
N LEU A 152 0.48 -19.74 2.89
CA LEU A 152 1.20 -20.24 4.06
C LEU A 152 1.39 -21.79 4.02
N ALA A 153 0.44 -22.52 3.44
CA ALA A 153 0.53 -23.97 3.27
C ALA A 153 1.65 -24.41 2.30
N THR A 154 2.22 -23.49 1.51
CA THR A 154 3.39 -23.74 0.67
C THR A 154 4.70 -23.79 1.47
N LEU A 155 4.69 -23.28 2.71
CA LEU A 155 5.85 -23.18 3.58
C LEU A 155 5.89 -24.34 4.59
N PRO A 156 7.09 -24.73 5.07
CA PRO A 156 7.20 -25.52 6.28
C PRO A 156 6.51 -24.86 7.47
N ASP A 157 5.89 -25.64 8.36
CA ASP A 157 5.16 -25.15 9.55
C ASP A 157 5.98 -24.17 10.40
N SER A 158 7.29 -24.42 10.52
CA SER A 158 8.21 -23.53 11.27
C SER A 158 8.35 -22.15 10.65
N LEU A 159 8.08 -22.01 9.36
CA LEU A 159 8.11 -20.73 8.63
C LEU A 159 6.72 -20.11 8.47
N ALA A 160 5.66 -20.91 8.49
CA ALA A 160 4.30 -20.42 8.33
C ALA A 160 3.75 -19.77 9.62
N SER A 161 4.10 -20.32 10.79
CA SER A 161 3.50 -19.92 12.06
C SER A 161 3.88 -18.50 12.50
N GLY A 162 2.85 -17.69 12.82
CA GLY A 162 3.01 -16.34 13.36
C GLY A 162 3.40 -15.28 12.33
N TRP A 163 3.29 -15.58 11.04
CA TRP A 163 3.57 -14.65 9.94
C TRP A 163 2.38 -14.56 9.00
N ARG A 164 2.22 -13.41 8.37
CA ARG A 164 1.21 -13.15 7.34
C ARG A 164 1.92 -12.61 6.10
N PRO A 165 1.60 -13.13 4.89
CA PRO A 165 2.14 -12.58 3.65
C PRO A 165 1.65 -11.14 3.46
N GLU A 166 2.58 -10.24 3.13
CA GLU A 166 2.32 -8.81 2.96
C GLU A 166 2.53 -8.37 1.52
N ASP A 167 3.63 -8.78 0.89
CA ASP A 167 3.92 -8.49 -0.51
C ASP A 167 4.85 -9.55 -1.09
N CYS A 168 4.90 -9.59 -2.42
CA CYS A 168 5.82 -10.43 -3.15
C CYS A 168 6.31 -9.71 -4.40
N MET A 169 7.60 -9.69 -4.60
CA MET A 169 8.24 -8.90 -5.65
C MET A 169 9.34 -9.67 -6.32
N MET A 170 9.55 -9.40 -7.61
CA MET A 170 10.58 -10.04 -8.42
C MET A 170 11.52 -8.99 -9.03
N ASP A 171 12.80 -9.21 -8.90
CA ASP A 171 13.83 -8.56 -9.71
C ASP A 171 13.84 -9.18 -11.10
N SER A 172 13.37 -8.43 -12.09
CA SER A 172 13.26 -8.91 -13.48
C SER A 172 14.61 -9.20 -14.15
N LEU A 173 15.72 -8.68 -13.61
CA LEU A 173 17.05 -8.90 -14.17
C LEU A 173 17.67 -10.22 -13.66
N SER A 174 17.50 -10.50 -12.37
CA SER A 174 18.09 -11.72 -11.77
C SER A 174 17.09 -12.86 -11.65
N GLY A 175 15.79 -12.60 -11.79
CA GLY A 175 14.74 -13.57 -11.47
C GLY A 175 14.59 -13.85 -9.97
N THR A 176 15.30 -13.11 -9.11
CA THR A 176 15.20 -13.25 -7.67
C THR A 176 13.85 -12.75 -7.18
N ILE A 177 13.21 -13.52 -6.32
CA ILE A 177 11.95 -13.16 -5.69
C ILE A 177 12.16 -12.85 -4.22
N TYR A 178 11.52 -11.78 -3.79
CA TYR A 178 11.47 -11.29 -2.43
C TYR A 178 10.02 -11.39 -1.95
N ARG A 179 9.72 -12.36 -1.10
CA ARG A 179 8.47 -12.45 -0.39
C ARG A 179 8.62 -11.73 0.94
N ILE A 180 7.74 -10.78 1.21
CA ILE A 180 7.68 -10.06 2.48
C ILE A 180 6.51 -10.61 3.30
N ASP A 181 6.80 -11.02 4.52
CA ASP A 181 5.79 -11.36 5.51
C ASP A 181 5.88 -10.39 6.69
N MET A 182 4.75 -10.00 7.23
CA MET A 182 4.63 -9.23 8.48
C MET A 182 4.27 -10.16 9.63
N ARG A 183 4.81 -9.88 10.81
CA ARG A 183 4.47 -10.60 12.04
C ARG A 183 3.37 -9.90 12.80
N ASP A 184 3.59 -8.64 13.09
CA ASP A 184 2.67 -7.76 13.79
C ASP A 184 2.77 -6.35 13.22
N TRP A 185 1.63 -5.73 12.98
CA TRP A 185 1.58 -4.34 12.51
C TRP A 185 1.94 -3.34 13.61
N ASP A 186 1.74 -3.69 14.89
CA ASP A 186 2.05 -2.80 16.01
C ASP A 186 3.56 -2.64 16.19
N ASP A 187 4.34 -3.71 15.95
CA ASP A 187 5.80 -3.70 16.08
C ASP A 187 6.52 -3.46 14.74
N PHE A 188 5.79 -3.46 13.62
CA PHE A 188 6.34 -3.34 12.27
C PHE A 188 7.44 -4.37 11.93
N GLU A 189 7.45 -5.50 12.65
CA GLU A 189 8.38 -6.59 12.37
C GLU A 189 8.04 -7.26 11.04
N CYS A 190 9.04 -7.37 10.18
CA CYS A 190 8.91 -8.05 8.91
C CYS A 190 10.05 -9.03 8.67
N ARG A 191 9.85 -9.91 7.70
CA ARG A 191 10.93 -10.73 7.15
C ARG A 191 10.85 -10.73 5.62
N ALA A 192 12.01 -10.85 4.98
CA ALA A 192 12.10 -11.15 3.57
C ALA A 192 12.55 -12.61 3.41
N MET A 193 11.77 -13.40 2.67
CA MET A 193 12.18 -14.70 2.17
C MET A 193 12.63 -14.54 0.73
N VAL A 194 13.91 -14.85 0.48
CA VAL A 194 14.57 -14.66 -0.81
C VAL A 194 14.67 -15.98 -1.54
N TYR A 195 14.19 -16.00 -2.78
CA TYR A 195 14.25 -17.15 -3.69
C TYR A 195 15.04 -16.73 -4.94
N LYS A 196 16.17 -17.39 -5.19
CA LYS A 196 17.06 -17.06 -6.32
C LYS A 196 16.57 -17.55 -7.67
N SER A 197 15.50 -18.33 -7.69
CA SER A 197 14.88 -18.86 -8.90
C SER A 197 13.38 -18.98 -8.69
N ASN A 198 12.61 -18.57 -9.70
CA ASN A 198 11.15 -18.70 -9.71
C ASN A 198 10.64 -20.15 -9.68
N GLU A 199 11.50 -21.12 -10.00
CA GLU A 199 11.15 -22.56 -9.91
C GLU A 199 11.01 -23.05 -8.46
N LYS A 200 11.46 -22.25 -7.46
CA LYS A 200 11.49 -22.62 -6.04
C LYS A 200 10.48 -21.86 -5.16
N LEU A 201 9.51 -21.19 -5.74
CA LEU A 201 8.52 -20.38 -5.00
C LEU A 201 7.72 -21.16 -3.94
N LEU A 202 7.78 -22.48 -4.01
CA LEU A 202 7.14 -23.39 -3.08
C LEU A 202 8.21 -24.03 -2.19
N GLY A 203 8.14 -23.76 -0.88
CA GLY A 203 8.98 -24.43 0.09
C GLY A 203 10.04 -23.55 0.78
N VAL A 204 11.23 -24.12 1.00
CA VAL A 204 12.28 -23.47 1.79
C VAL A 204 12.97 -22.38 0.97
N PRO A 205 13.00 -21.11 1.44
CA PRO A 205 13.72 -20.03 0.79
C PRO A 205 15.25 -20.27 0.81
N ASP A 206 15.96 -19.65 -0.13
CA ASP A 206 17.43 -19.67 -0.14
C ASP A 206 18.01 -18.84 1.01
N GLN A 207 17.29 -17.80 1.44
CA GLN A 207 17.67 -16.92 2.55
C GLN A 207 16.45 -16.36 3.24
N ILE A 208 16.55 -16.15 4.56
CA ILE A 208 15.56 -15.40 5.36
C ILE A 208 16.28 -14.25 6.01
N LEU A 209 15.73 -13.05 5.85
CA LEU A 209 16.20 -11.82 6.46
C LEU A 209 15.10 -11.29 7.37
N TYR A 210 15.45 -10.89 8.57
CA TYR A 210 14.52 -10.24 9.50
C TYR A 210 14.80 -8.75 9.52
N GLY A 211 13.76 -7.96 9.58
CA GLY A 211 13.86 -6.51 9.46
C GLY A 211 12.64 -5.78 10.00
N LYS A 212 12.50 -4.55 9.58
CA LYS A 212 11.41 -3.68 9.99
C LYS A 212 10.81 -2.93 8.81
N LEU A 213 9.52 -2.64 8.91
CA LEU A 213 8.81 -1.72 8.05
C LEU A 213 8.83 -0.32 8.68
N GLU A 214 9.09 0.69 7.87
CA GLU A 214 8.86 2.09 8.19
C GLU A 214 7.92 2.71 7.17
N ILE A 215 7.02 3.59 7.63
CA ILE A 215 6.16 4.39 6.76
C ILE A 215 6.76 5.79 6.69
N GLN A 216 7.19 6.21 5.51
CA GLN A 216 7.91 7.46 5.33
C GLN A 216 7.13 8.47 4.50
N GLY A 217 7.25 9.75 4.92
CA GLY A 217 6.70 10.89 4.20
C GLY A 217 5.18 10.96 4.17
N THR A 218 4.67 12.03 3.56
CA THR A 218 3.22 12.28 3.40
C THR A 218 2.55 11.35 2.38
N MET A 219 3.37 10.70 1.54
CA MET A 219 2.95 9.73 0.53
C MET A 219 2.82 8.32 1.09
N ALA A 220 3.09 8.12 2.38
CA ALA A 220 3.06 6.84 3.06
C ALA A 220 3.88 5.75 2.33
N THR A 221 5.09 6.12 1.85
CA THR A 221 6.01 5.16 1.24
C THR A 221 6.41 4.10 2.27
N GLN A 222 6.19 2.86 1.93
CA GLN A 222 6.61 1.72 2.75
C GLN A 222 8.09 1.41 2.47
N VAL A 223 8.89 1.30 3.53
CA VAL A 223 10.32 0.98 3.45
C VAL A 223 10.60 -0.22 4.34
N TYR A 224 10.89 -1.35 3.73
CA TYR A 224 11.31 -2.57 4.42
C TYR A 224 12.84 -2.61 4.46
N THR A 225 13.43 -2.65 5.65
CA THR A 225 14.89 -2.63 5.84
C THR A 225 15.39 -3.90 6.49
N PHE A 226 16.46 -4.48 5.93
CA PHE A 226 17.06 -5.75 6.36
C PHE A 226 18.57 -5.66 6.40
N ASP A 227 19.18 -6.21 7.46
CA ASP A 227 20.64 -6.36 7.55
C ASP A 227 21.07 -7.63 6.77
N LEU A 228 22.06 -7.47 5.88
CA LEU A 228 22.65 -8.58 5.15
C LEU A 228 23.84 -9.18 5.93
N PRO A 229 24.13 -10.48 5.74
CA PRO A 229 25.21 -11.17 6.46
C PRO A 229 26.61 -10.57 6.26
N ASP A 230 26.82 -9.87 5.15
CA ASP A 230 28.12 -9.23 4.82
C ASP A 230 28.23 -7.79 5.34
N GLY A 231 27.28 -7.36 6.18
CA GLY A 231 27.23 -6.02 6.78
C GLY A 231 26.68 -4.94 5.87
N ALA A 232 26.13 -5.28 4.71
CA ALA A 232 25.35 -4.38 3.90
C ALA A 232 23.91 -4.27 4.43
N GLU A 233 23.20 -3.21 4.05
CA GLU A 233 21.79 -3.01 4.31
C GLU A 233 21.00 -3.14 3.01
N MET A 234 19.93 -3.91 3.03
CA MET A 234 18.97 -4.04 1.94
C MET A 234 17.69 -3.30 2.31
N SER A 235 17.25 -2.40 1.43
CA SER A 235 15.94 -1.74 1.55
C SER A 235 15.07 -2.04 0.35
N ILE A 236 13.81 -2.36 0.61
CA ILE A 236 12.77 -2.49 -0.43
C ILE A 236 11.74 -1.39 -0.18
N LEU A 237 11.58 -0.51 -1.16
CA LEU A 237 10.64 0.59 -1.12
C LEU A 237 9.42 0.28 -1.97
N PHE A 238 8.25 0.57 -1.45
CA PHE A 238 7.00 0.59 -2.21
C PHE A 238 6.34 1.96 -2.08
N SER A 239 6.16 2.62 -3.22
CA SER A 239 5.38 3.85 -3.35
C SER A 239 4.13 3.56 -4.17
N TRP A 240 2.98 3.55 -3.51
CA TRP A 240 1.69 3.35 -4.17
C TRP A 240 1.32 4.52 -5.10
N TYR A 241 1.81 5.73 -4.81
CA TYR A 241 1.56 6.91 -5.63
C TYR A 241 2.33 6.90 -6.94
N GLU A 242 3.58 6.43 -6.92
CA GLU A 242 4.43 6.34 -8.10
C GLU A 242 4.31 4.99 -8.82
N ASP A 243 3.46 4.08 -8.30
CA ASP A 243 3.42 2.67 -8.75
C ASP A 243 4.82 2.07 -8.88
N SER A 244 5.66 2.34 -7.90
CA SER A 244 7.05 1.93 -7.94
C SER A 244 7.42 1.02 -6.79
N ARG A 245 8.18 -0.01 -7.10
CA ARG A 245 8.87 -0.87 -6.15
C ARG A 245 10.34 -0.88 -6.49
N MET A 246 11.17 -0.53 -5.50
CA MET A 246 12.61 -0.41 -5.71
C MET A 246 13.37 -1.22 -4.67
N LEU A 247 14.40 -1.92 -5.11
CA LEU A 247 15.39 -2.56 -4.27
C LEU A 247 16.65 -1.68 -4.23
N TYR A 248 17.11 -1.40 -3.03
CA TYR A 248 18.40 -0.77 -2.78
C TYR A 248 19.26 -1.67 -1.90
N ILE A 249 20.56 -1.71 -2.18
CA ILE A 249 21.54 -2.30 -1.27
C ILE A 249 22.62 -1.25 -1.04
N GLU A 250 22.87 -0.94 0.23
CA GLU A 250 23.93 -0.03 0.65
C GLU A 250 25.02 -0.78 1.42
N LYS A 251 26.27 -0.44 1.14
CA LYS A 251 27.43 -0.97 1.86
C LYS A 251 28.36 0.17 2.21
N GLU A 252 28.71 0.28 3.50
CA GLU A 252 29.58 1.37 4.01
C GLU A 252 29.05 2.77 3.65
N GLY A 253 27.71 2.94 3.62
CA GLY A 253 27.03 4.19 3.30
C GLY A 253 27.04 4.55 1.81
N LYS A 254 27.32 3.60 0.93
CA LYS A 254 27.26 3.78 -0.53
C LYS A 254 26.25 2.82 -1.14
N GLU A 255 25.43 3.35 -2.01
CA GLU A 255 24.53 2.51 -2.83
C GLU A 255 25.38 1.64 -3.78
N VAL A 256 25.18 0.33 -3.70
CA VAL A 256 25.84 -0.66 -4.56
C VAL A 256 24.87 -1.36 -5.50
N VAL A 257 23.57 -1.36 -5.16
CA VAL A 257 22.48 -1.87 -6.00
C VAL A 257 21.31 -0.91 -5.94
N SER A 258 20.73 -0.60 -7.11
CA SER A 258 19.44 0.09 -7.25
C SER A 258 18.70 -0.57 -8.42
N ARG A 259 17.53 -1.19 -8.15
CA ARG A 259 16.80 -1.96 -9.16
C ARG A 259 15.30 -1.85 -8.99
N PRO A 260 14.55 -1.68 -10.09
CA PRO A 260 13.10 -1.79 -10.04
C PRO A 260 12.68 -3.25 -9.80
N LEU A 261 11.67 -3.42 -8.95
CA LEU A 261 11.01 -4.68 -8.71
C LEU A 261 9.61 -4.67 -9.34
N LYS A 262 9.11 -5.84 -9.71
CA LYS A 262 7.73 -6.02 -10.14
C LYS A 262 6.99 -6.84 -9.11
N LYS A 263 5.72 -6.51 -8.86
CA LYS A 263 4.85 -7.35 -8.03
C LYS A 263 4.75 -8.74 -8.65
N ALA A 264 4.83 -9.76 -7.83
CA ALA A 264 4.77 -11.16 -8.26
C ALA A 264 3.61 -11.86 -7.55
N TYR A 265 2.94 -12.74 -8.28
CA TYR A 265 1.84 -13.55 -7.77
C TYR A 265 2.09 -15.00 -8.16
N TRP A 266 1.89 -15.95 -7.26
CA TRP A 266 1.94 -17.38 -7.56
C TRP A 266 0.63 -18.13 -7.30
N LEU A 267 -0.35 -17.42 -6.72
CA LEU A 267 -1.70 -17.91 -6.57
C LEU A 267 -2.61 -17.12 -7.51
N ASP A 268 -3.30 -17.80 -8.41
CA ASP A 268 -4.24 -17.14 -9.34
C ASP A 268 -5.65 -17.17 -8.73
N TRP A 269 -6.28 -16.02 -8.58
CA TRP A 269 -7.67 -15.97 -8.12
C TRP A 269 -8.63 -16.62 -9.14
N ALA A 270 -8.31 -16.53 -10.44
CA ALA A 270 -9.17 -17.06 -11.49
C ALA A 270 -9.37 -18.58 -11.40
N GLU A 271 -8.46 -19.30 -10.76
CA GLU A 271 -8.60 -20.74 -10.52
C GLU A 271 -9.45 -21.08 -9.29
N GLN A 272 -9.67 -20.14 -8.39
CA GLN A 272 -10.40 -20.37 -7.13
C GLN A 272 -11.88 -19.98 -7.20
N ASP A 273 -12.31 -19.28 -8.26
CA ASP A 273 -13.71 -18.90 -8.51
C ASP A 273 -14.48 -19.99 -9.33
N LYS A 274 -13.87 -21.15 -9.61
CA LYS A 274 -14.48 -22.32 -10.25
C LYS A 274 -14.92 -23.35 -9.22
#